data_28b75fa49a490db3ad74aa79518d459b
#
_entry.id   28b75fa49a490db3ad74aa79518d459b
#
_cell.length_a   1.000
_cell.length_b   1.000
_cell.length_c   1.000
_cell.angle_alpha   90.00
_cell.angle_beta   90.00
_cell.angle_gamma   90.00
#
_symmetry.space_group_name_H-M   'P 1'
#
loop_
_entity.id
_entity.type
_entity.pdbx_description
1 polymer ?
#
loop_
_entity_poly.entity_id
_entity_poly.type
_entity_poly.pdbx_seq_one_letter_code
_entity_poly.pdbx_strand_id
1 'polypeptide(L)'
;MTSRTGFVFRRDNLALAIAQGLIGEGLQDYSSGLFLAAPRRTGKSTFLREDLLPQCVKHDWLPVYVDLWADREKDPAELISAAVAVALVPYEKGIRKLAKSAGIENLNFLRTLSWDFTRPQLPVGATLTQALELLHSAAQKMIVLVIDEAQHALTSEAGINAMFALKAARDELNQGLERGNGGLRLVLTGSNRDKLAHLVLNKNQPFYGSSITPFPLLGKDFTKAYTAHLNSHLAQTNQFSAADIDAAFDLVGRRPEMLRAIIGDVALELGEAGNLGELLRNSAQMLRAGVWEEYESAYNALTLAQRAVLEIMADRADDNQPFAPFSDATVLAVGKALKSLGSEVVPGTQTIQAAIDSLREKELVWKSSRGAYALEDKALGEWLRQRRS
;
A
#
# COMPACT_ATOMS: atom_id res chain seq x y z
N MET A 1 -25.12 3.81 8.33
CA MET A 1 -23.74 3.80 8.84
C MET A 1 -23.74 3.07 10.18
N THR A 2 -23.45 1.79 10.16
CA THR A 2 -23.32 0.99 11.39
C THR A 2 -21.98 1.32 12.04
N SER A 3 -22.01 1.94 13.20
CA SER A 3 -20.86 2.14 14.09
C SER A 3 -20.17 0.78 14.32
N ARG A 4 -19.01 0.58 13.71
CA ARG A 4 -18.12 -0.52 14.10
C ARG A 4 -17.55 -0.16 15.47
N THR A 5 -18.12 -0.72 16.55
CA THR A 5 -17.60 -0.64 17.92
C THR A 5 -16.30 -1.44 18.06
N GLY A 6 -15.28 -1.11 17.30
CA GLY A 6 -13.98 -1.76 17.35
C GLY A 6 -12.88 -0.75 17.66
N PHE A 7 -11.84 -1.18 18.36
CA PHE A 7 -10.67 -0.35 18.62
C PHE A 7 -10.02 0.13 17.31
N VAL A 8 -9.87 1.44 17.17
CA VAL A 8 -9.14 2.08 16.08
C VAL A 8 -8.01 2.91 16.69
N PHE A 9 -6.79 2.58 16.31
CA PHE A 9 -5.61 3.35 16.71
C PHE A 9 -5.39 4.48 15.72
N ARG A 10 -5.54 5.72 16.19
CA ARG A 10 -5.40 6.93 15.37
C ARG A 10 -3.93 7.24 15.11
N ARG A 11 -3.63 7.62 13.87
CA ARG A 11 -2.30 8.01 13.41
C ARG A 11 -2.29 9.45 12.90
N ASP A 12 -2.88 10.35 13.68
CA ASP A 12 -3.09 11.76 13.29
C ASP A 12 -1.79 12.47 12.90
N ASN A 13 -0.66 12.18 13.59
CA ASN A 13 0.65 12.77 13.25
C ASN A 13 1.15 12.31 11.87
N LEU A 14 0.95 11.03 11.52
CA LEU A 14 1.31 10.53 10.19
C LEU A 14 0.43 11.14 9.11
N ALA A 15 -0.88 11.25 9.37
CA ALA A 15 -1.82 11.87 8.44
C ALA A 15 -1.50 13.35 8.21
N LEU A 16 -1.13 14.08 9.28
CA LEU A 16 -0.69 15.47 9.19
C LEU A 16 0.60 15.61 8.39
N ALA A 17 1.61 14.78 8.66
CA ALA A 17 2.88 14.80 7.93
C ALA A 17 2.69 14.52 6.43
N ILE A 18 1.80 13.55 6.09
CA ILE A 18 1.46 13.28 4.69
C ILE A 18 0.72 14.46 4.08
N ALA A 19 -0.26 15.06 4.77
CA ALA A 19 -0.98 16.22 4.28
C ALA A 19 -0.03 17.40 3.97
N GLN A 20 0.91 17.69 4.87
CA GLN A 20 1.96 18.69 4.63
C GLN A 20 2.84 18.36 3.42
N GLY A 21 3.20 17.09 3.26
CA GLY A 21 3.95 16.63 2.09
C GLY A 21 3.17 16.80 0.76
N LEU A 22 1.85 16.58 0.77
CA LEU A 22 1.00 16.76 -0.42
C LEU A 22 0.96 18.22 -0.93
N ILE A 23 1.16 19.19 -0.07
CA ILE A 23 1.26 20.62 -0.44
C ILE A 23 2.72 21.10 -0.54
N GLY A 24 3.70 20.22 -0.35
CA GLY A 24 5.13 20.55 -0.45
C GLY A 24 5.68 21.35 0.74
N GLU A 25 4.98 21.38 1.88
CA GLU A 25 5.41 22.03 3.12
C GLU A 25 6.06 21.06 4.13
N GLY A 26 6.02 19.76 3.86
CA GLY A 26 6.58 18.73 4.73
C GLY A 26 8.08 18.52 4.54
N LEU A 27 8.67 17.63 5.37
CA LEU A 27 10.05 17.16 5.19
C LEU A 27 10.23 16.39 3.87
N GLN A 28 9.14 15.84 3.33
CA GLN A 28 9.10 15.15 2.04
C GLN A 28 8.06 15.84 1.16
N ASP A 29 8.38 16.01 -0.11
CA ASP A 29 7.48 16.60 -1.11
C ASP A 29 6.75 15.49 -1.87
N TYR A 30 5.44 15.41 -1.66
CA TYR A 30 4.52 14.49 -2.34
C TYR A 30 3.60 15.21 -3.35
N SER A 31 3.90 16.43 -3.72
CA SER A 31 3.09 17.22 -4.67
C SER A 31 2.95 16.53 -6.03
N SER A 32 3.97 15.76 -6.44
CA SER A 32 3.97 14.95 -7.66
C SER A 32 3.31 13.58 -7.52
N GLY A 33 2.79 13.26 -6.34
CA GLY A 33 2.13 11.99 -6.01
C GLY A 33 2.85 11.22 -4.92
N LEU A 34 2.07 10.57 -4.07
CA LEU A 34 2.54 9.70 -3.00
C LEU A 34 2.27 8.24 -3.35
N PHE A 35 3.29 7.38 -3.31
CA PHE A 35 3.20 5.95 -3.59
C PHE A 35 3.56 5.17 -2.33
N LEU A 36 2.53 4.79 -1.54
CA LEU A 36 2.69 4.09 -0.26
C LEU A 36 2.67 2.57 -0.45
N ALA A 37 3.78 1.92 -0.13
CA ALA A 37 3.91 0.47 -0.18
C ALA A 37 3.92 -0.13 1.23
N ALA A 38 3.10 -1.15 1.45
CA ALA A 38 3.09 -1.91 2.69
C ALA A 38 2.66 -3.36 2.46
N PRO A 39 3.18 -4.32 3.20
CA PRO A 39 2.64 -5.67 3.19
C PRO A 39 1.14 -5.69 3.51
N ARG A 40 0.46 -6.75 3.10
CA ARG A 40 -0.96 -6.95 3.46
C ARG A 40 -1.15 -7.00 4.98
N ARG A 41 -2.34 -6.55 5.45
CA ARG A 41 -2.77 -6.63 6.86
C ARG A 41 -1.99 -5.75 7.84
N THR A 42 -1.28 -4.73 7.33
CA THR A 42 -0.51 -3.77 8.17
C THR A 42 -1.31 -2.55 8.61
N GLY A 43 -2.61 -2.48 8.28
CA GLY A 43 -3.50 -1.37 8.66
C GLY A 43 -3.52 -0.19 7.68
N LYS A 44 -2.95 -0.34 6.47
CA LYS A 44 -2.89 0.71 5.44
C LYS A 44 -4.26 1.29 5.08
N SER A 45 -5.23 0.45 4.66
CA SER A 45 -6.58 0.91 4.27
C SER A 45 -7.34 1.53 5.43
N THR A 46 -7.13 1.04 6.67
CA THR A 46 -7.69 1.68 7.89
C THR A 46 -7.13 3.07 8.06
N PHE A 47 -5.81 3.25 7.95
CA PHE A 47 -5.16 4.56 8.03
C PHE A 47 -5.69 5.52 6.95
N LEU A 48 -5.84 5.06 5.71
CA LEU A 48 -6.39 5.91 4.66
C LEU A 48 -7.77 6.44 5.04
N ARG A 49 -8.69 5.55 5.45
CA ARG A 49 -10.10 5.89 5.72
C ARG A 49 -10.29 6.64 7.03
N GLU A 50 -9.60 6.23 8.09
CA GLU A 50 -9.83 6.75 9.44
C GLU A 50 -8.95 7.94 9.79
N ASP A 51 -7.80 8.10 9.12
CA ASP A 51 -6.84 9.16 9.46
C ASP A 51 -6.62 10.14 8.30
N LEU A 52 -6.23 9.66 7.10
CA LEU A 52 -5.85 10.54 5.99
C LEU A 52 -7.05 11.26 5.38
N LEU A 53 -8.15 10.55 5.05
CA LEU A 53 -9.34 11.22 4.47
C LEU A 53 -9.94 12.24 5.42
N PRO A 54 -10.12 11.98 6.74
CA PRO A 54 -10.54 13.00 7.68
C PRO A 54 -9.56 14.18 7.79
N GLN A 55 -8.27 13.94 7.68
CA GLN A 55 -7.26 15.02 7.67
C GLN A 55 -7.39 15.90 6.43
N CYS A 56 -7.65 15.34 5.25
CA CYS A 56 -7.96 16.12 4.05
C CYS A 56 -9.19 17.03 4.25
N VAL A 57 -10.25 16.50 4.85
CA VAL A 57 -11.46 17.29 5.15
C VAL A 57 -11.16 18.43 6.12
N LYS A 58 -10.32 18.23 7.14
CA LYS A 58 -9.89 19.29 8.08
C LYS A 58 -9.15 20.43 7.38
N HIS A 59 -8.45 20.13 6.28
CA HIS A 59 -7.77 21.14 5.46
C HIS A 59 -8.68 21.76 4.38
N ASP A 60 -9.97 21.51 4.42
CA ASP A 60 -10.94 21.94 3.41
C ASP A 60 -10.66 21.40 2.00
N TRP A 61 -9.99 20.25 1.89
CA TRP A 61 -9.77 19.56 0.63
C TRP A 61 -10.91 18.59 0.34
N LEU A 62 -11.03 18.18 -0.93
CA LEU A 62 -12.00 17.19 -1.39
C LEU A 62 -11.33 15.82 -1.54
N PRO A 63 -11.46 14.92 -0.55
CA PRO A 63 -10.95 13.57 -0.70
C PRO A 63 -11.89 12.74 -1.58
N VAL A 64 -11.29 12.02 -2.53
CA VAL A 64 -11.96 11.01 -3.35
C VAL A 64 -11.24 9.69 -3.13
N TYR A 65 -11.95 8.65 -2.69
CA TYR A 65 -11.36 7.35 -2.37
C TYR A 65 -11.90 6.27 -3.30
N VAL A 66 -11.00 5.45 -3.82
CA VAL A 66 -11.33 4.25 -4.58
C VAL A 66 -10.42 3.10 -4.15
N ASP A 67 -11.00 1.91 -4.00
CA ASP A 67 -10.29 0.65 -3.74
C ASP A 67 -10.42 -0.22 -4.98
N LEU A 68 -9.31 -0.46 -5.68
CA LEU A 68 -9.30 -1.24 -6.92
C LEU A 68 -9.43 -2.75 -6.70
N TRP A 69 -9.43 -3.17 -5.43
CA TRP A 69 -9.68 -4.56 -5.05
C TRP A 69 -11.12 -4.82 -4.62
N ALA A 70 -11.93 -3.76 -4.47
CA ALA A 70 -13.30 -3.88 -3.94
C ALA A 70 -14.23 -4.70 -4.85
N ASP A 71 -14.00 -4.66 -6.17
CA ASP A 71 -14.76 -5.42 -7.17
C ASP A 71 -13.81 -5.89 -8.27
N ARG A 72 -13.47 -7.18 -8.24
CA ARG A 72 -12.51 -7.79 -9.17
C ARG A 72 -13.07 -8.06 -10.56
N GLU A 73 -14.38 -8.00 -10.73
CA GLU A 73 -15.05 -8.20 -12.02
C GLU A 73 -15.05 -6.92 -12.86
N LYS A 74 -14.93 -5.76 -12.20
CA LYS A 74 -14.88 -4.46 -12.88
C LYS A 74 -13.46 -4.07 -13.28
N ASP A 75 -13.36 -3.41 -14.43
CA ASP A 75 -12.10 -2.80 -14.84
C ASP A 75 -11.68 -1.68 -13.85
N PRO A 76 -10.40 -1.61 -13.49
CA PRO A 76 -9.88 -0.53 -12.63
C PRO A 76 -10.22 0.88 -13.11
N ALA A 77 -10.25 1.12 -14.43
CA ALA A 77 -10.64 2.41 -14.99
C ALA A 77 -12.11 2.75 -14.69
N GLU A 78 -13.00 1.77 -14.71
CA GLU A 78 -14.41 1.96 -14.36
C GLU A 78 -14.57 2.31 -12.88
N LEU A 79 -13.83 1.64 -11.99
CA LEU A 79 -13.86 1.92 -10.55
C LEU A 79 -13.40 3.35 -10.24
N ILE A 80 -12.30 3.80 -10.87
CA ILE A 80 -11.80 5.17 -10.73
C ILE A 80 -12.83 6.17 -11.26
N SER A 81 -13.36 5.94 -12.46
CA SER A 81 -14.35 6.80 -13.09
C SER A 81 -15.63 6.90 -12.27
N ALA A 82 -16.11 5.79 -11.71
CA ALA A 82 -17.26 5.76 -10.81
C ALA A 82 -17.02 6.56 -9.53
N ALA A 83 -15.85 6.45 -8.91
CA ALA A 83 -15.50 7.22 -7.71
C ALA A 83 -15.53 8.74 -7.98
N VAL A 84 -14.99 9.17 -9.12
CA VAL A 84 -15.03 10.58 -9.54
C VAL A 84 -16.47 11.02 -9.85
N ALA A 85 -17.26 10.18 -10.51
CA ALA A 85 -18.67 10.45 -10.79
C ALA A 85 -19.48 10.63 -9.49
N VAL A 86 -19.28 9.78 -8.49
CA VAL A 86 -19.91 9.91 -7.15
C VAL A 86 -19.51 11.23 -6.49
N ALA A 87 -18.24 11.63 -6.61
CA ALA A 87 -17.76 12.89 -6.03
C ALA A 87 -18.37 14.13 -6.69
N LEU A 88 -18.85 14.05 -7.93
CA LEU A 88 -19.53 15.12 -8.65
C LEU A 88 -21.01 15.32 -8.23
N VAL A 89 -21.65 14.27 -7.67
CA VAL A 89 -23.08 14.30 -7.31
C VAL A 89 -23.46 15.51 -6.42
N PRO A 90 -22.73 15.85 -5.35
CA PRO A 90 -23.06 17.00 -4.51
C PRO A 90 -23.04 18.35 -5.24
N TYR A 91 -22.34 18.44 -6.37
CA TYR A 91 -22.14 19.67 -7.14
C TYR A 91 -23.06 19.78 -8.35
N GLU A 92 -24.01 18.87 -8.54
CA GLU A 92 -24.94 18.83 -9.71
C GLU A 92 -25.56 20.19 -10.03
N LYS A 93 -26.11 20.89 -9.03
CA LYS A 93 -26.75 22.19 -9.23
C LYS A 93 -25.78 23.26 -9.76
N GLY A 94 -24.55 23.28 -9.21
CA GLY A 94 -23.47 24.16 -9.65
C GLY A 94 -23.03 23.84 -11.07
N ILE A 95 -22.85 22.57 -11.39
CA ILE A 95 -22.46 22.07 -12.71
C ILE A 95 -23.52 22.45 -13.77
N ARG A 96 -24.81 22.25 -13.48
CA ARG A 96 -25.92 22.65 -14.37
C ARG A 96 -25.96 24.17 -14.60
N LYS A 97 -25.63 24.97 -13.60
CA LYS A 97 -25.51 26.43 -13.72
C LYS A 97 -24.31 26.83 -14.57
N LEU A 98 -23.14 26.23 -14.34
CA LEU A 98 -21.94 26.42 -15.14
C LEU A 98 -22.19 26.06 -16.62
N ALA A 99 -22.84 24.93 -16.89
CA ALA A 99 -23.19 24.51 -18.24
C ALA A 99 -24.10 25.51 -18.99
N LYS A 100 -24.96 26.20 -18.25
CA LYS A 100 -25.87 27.23 -18.84
C LYS A 100 -25.19 28.59 -19.08
N SER A 101 -24.22 28.95 -18.22
CA SER A 101 -23.54 30.25 -18.26
C SER A 101 -22.28 30.26 -19.11
N ALA A 102 -21.68 29.11 -19.36
CA ALA A 102 -20.39 29.04 -20.01
C ALA A 102 -20.51 28.95 -21.54
N GLY A 103 -20.15 30.03 -22.19
CA GLY A 103 -19.57 30.00 -23.54
C GLY A 103 -18.16 29.44 -23.57
N ILE A 104 -17.81 28.54 -22.64
CA ILE A 104 -16.46 28.00 -22.44
C ILE A 104 -16.28 26.81 -23.40
N GLU A 105 -15.40 26.99 -24.39
CA GLU A 105 -15.10 25.98 -25.43
C GLU A 105 -14.66 24.62 -24.86
N ASN A 106 -14.03 24.59 -23.68
CA ASN A 106 -13.55 23.37 -23.03
C ASN A 106 -14.63 22.56 -22.27
N LEU A 107 -15.85 23.08 -22.12
CA LEU A 107 -16.98 22.37 -21.49
C LEU A 107 -18.06 21.94 -22.50
N ASN A 108 -17.71 21.84 -23.77
CA ASN A 108 -18.64 21.40 -24.82
C ASN A 108 -19.27 20.04 -24.54
N PHE A 109 -18.59 19.16 -23.78
CA PHE A 109 -19.17 17.90 -23.37
C PHE A 109 -20.38 18.07 -22.43
N LEU A 110 -20.44 19.14 -21.61
CA LEU A 110 -21.59 19.44 -20.75
C LEU A 110 -22.85 19.90 -21.56
N ARG A 111 -22.65 20.45 -22.74
CA ARG A 111 -23.76 20.90 -23.62
C ARG A 111 -24.41 19.74 -24.35
N THR A 112 -23.67 18.67 -24.62
CA THR A 112 -24.14 17.52 -25.43
C THR A 112 -24.63 16.36 -24.56
N LEU A 113 -24.43 16.39 -23.24
CA LEU A 113 -24.70 15.26 -22.35
C LEU A 113 -25.80 15.57 -21.32
N SER A 114 -26.88 14.80 -21.42
CA SER A 114 -27.82 14.60 -20.32
C SER A 114 -27.14 13.73 -19.27
N TRP A 115 -26.39 14.36 -18.33
CA TRP A 115 -25.77 13.61 -17.25
C TRP A 115 -26.84 13.14 -16.26
N ASP A 116 -26.94 11.82 -16.09
CA ASP A 116 -27.79 11.19 -15.10
C ASP A 116 -27.00 11.02 -13.78
N PHE A 117 -27.08 12.01 -12.90
CA PHE A 117 -26.44 11.98 -11.57
C PHE A 117 -27.03 10.90 -10.63
N THR A 118 -28.10 10.22 -11.03
CA THR A 118 -28.64 9.09 -10.26
C THR A 118 -27.81 7.83 -10.45
N ARG A 119 -26.99 7.76 -11.50
CA ARG A 119 -26.07 6.68 -11.80
C ARG A 119 -24.62 7.14 -11.56
N PRO A 120 -23.83 6.44 -10.75
CA PRO A 120 -22.44 6.81 -10.46
C PRO A 120 -21.50 6.38 -11.60
N GLN A 121 -21.76 6.89 -12.82
CA GLN A 121 -20.96 6.62 -14.01
C GLN A 121 -20.71 7.93 -14.77
N LEU A 122 -19.52 8.05 -15.35
CA LEU A 122 -19.24 9.17 -16.24
C LEU A 122 -20.07 9.01 -17.51
N PRO A 123 -20.53 10.12 -18.10
CA PRO A 123 -21.25 10.09 -19.37
C PRO A 123 -20.41 9.47 -20.50
N VAL A 124 -21.08 8.84 -21.45
CA VAL A 124 -20.41 8.30 -22.66
C VAL A 124 -19.67 9.41 -23.38
N GLY A 125 -18.38 9.21 -23.64
CA GLY A 125 -17.49 10.18 -24.28
C GLY A 125 -16.82 11.20 -23.36
N ALA A 126 -17.16 11.23 -22.05
CA ALA A 126 -16.42 12.01 -21.07
C ALA A 126 -15.11 11.31 -20.67
N THR A 127 -14.00 12.04 -20.71
CA THR A 127 -12.72 11.53 -20.23
C THR A 127 -12.58 11.72 -18.73
N LEU A 128 -11.73 10.89 -18.10
CA LEU A 128 -11.41 11.02 -16.68
C LEU A 128 -10.79 12.39 -16.35
N THR A 129 -9.94 12.92 -17.24
CA THR A 129 -9.35 14.26 -17.12
C THR A 129 -10.43 15.33 -17.05
N GLN A 130 -11.35 15.35 -18.02
CA GLN A 130 -12.46 16.31 -18.05
C GLN A 130 -13.36 16.22 -16.82
N ALA A 131 -13.60 15.01 -16.32
CA ALA A 131 -14.38 14.81 -15.09
C ALA A 131 -13.70 15.40 -13.86
N LEU A 132 -12.37 15.25 -13.74
CA LEU A 132 -11.57 15.83 -12.64
C LEU A 132 -11.48 17.37 -12.74
N GLU A 133 -11.33 17.92 -13.94
CA GLU A 133 -11.38 19.37 -14.18
C GLU A 133 -12.73 19.95 -13.77
N LEU A 134 -13.81 19.28 -14.16
CA LEU A 134 -15.16 19.67 -13.78
C LEU A 134 -15.35 19.61 -12.25
N LEU A 135 -14.88 18.53 -11.63
CA LEU A 135 -14.95 18.37 -10.18
C LEU A 135 -14.18 19.48 -9.45
N HIS A 136 -12.96 19.79 -9.91
CA HIS A 136 -12.16 20.88 -9.37
C HIS A 136 -12.85 22.24 -9.53
N SER A 137 -13.38 22.53 -10.73
CA SER A 137 -14.09 23.78 -11.02
C SER A 137 -15.38 23.93 -10.24
N ALA A 138 -16.10 22.83 -9.98
CA ALA A 138 -17.35 22.86 -9.24
C ALA A 138 -17.15 22.92 -7.73
N ALA A 139 -16.17 22.20 -7.20
CA ALA A 139 -15.85 22.12 -5.78
C ALA A 139 -15.05 23.33 -5.28
N GLN A 140 -14.23 23.96 -6.14
CA GLN A 140 -13.30 25.05 -5.78
C GLN A 140 -12.37 24.64 -4.62
N LYS A 141 -11.94 23.36 -4.59
CA LYS A 141 -11.11 22.77 -3.56
C LYS A 141 -10.01 21.93 -4.18
N MET A 142 -8.90 21.78 -3.50
CA MET A 142 -7.90 20.79 -3.86
C MET A 142 -8.51 19.39 -3.77
N ILE A 143 -8.40 18.61 -4.84
CA ILE A 143 -8.83 17.22 -4.88
C ILE A 143 -7.67 16.35 -4.40
N VAL A 144 -7.93 15.46 -3.45
CA VAL A 144 -7.00 14.39 -3.06
C VAL A 144 -7.60 13.06 -3.47
N LEU A 145 -7.14 12.53 -4.62
CA LEU A 145 -7.58 11.23 -5.10
C LEU A 145 -6.70 10.13 -4.50
N VAL A 146 -7.32 9.31 -3.67
CA VAL A 146 -6.69 8.18 -2.98
C VAL A 146 -7.10 6.89 -3.67
N ILE A 147 -6.13 6.19 -4.25
CA ILE A 147 -6.32 4.91 -4.94
C ILE A 147 -5.66 3.81 -4.12
N ASP A 148 -6.48 3.03 -3.43
CA ASP A 148 -5.99 1.86 -2.68
C ASP A 148 -5.84 0.67 -3.62
N GLU A 149 -4.80 -0.15 -3.38
CA GLU A 149 -4.40 -1.29 -4.20
C GLU A 149 -4.16 -0.92 -5.69
N ALA A 150 -3.50 0.22 -5.92
CA ALA A 150 -3.28 0.83 -7.24
C ALA A 150 -2.55 -0.09 -8.25
N GLN A 151 -1.80 -1.10 -7.78
CA GLN A 151 -1.18 -2.10 -8.66
C GLN A 151 -2.19 -2.88 -9.49
N HIS A 152 -3.47 -2.92 -9.10
CA HIS A 152 -4.52 -3.55 -9.90
C HIS A 152 -4.78 -2.81 -11.21
N ALA A 153 -4.46 -1.53 -11.32
CA ALA A 153 -4.52 -0.82 -12.60
C ALA A 153 -3.65 -1.45 -13.70
N LEU A 154 -2.63 -2.22 -13.32
CA LEU A 154 -1.76 -2.93 -14.29
C LEU A 154 -2.38 -4.20 -14.87
N THR A 155 -3.58 -4.59 -14.43
CA THR A 155 -4.25 -5.83 -14.90
C THR A 155 -4.99 -5.66 -16.22
N SER A 156 -5.22 -4.42 -16.66
CA SER A 156 -5.88 -4.11 -17.93
C SER A 156 -5.22 -2.94 -18.64
N GLU A 157 -5.36 -2.88 -19.95
CA GLU A 157 -4.92 -1.74 -20.74
C GLU A 157 -5.70 -0.46 -20.38
N ALA A 158 -7.00 -0.57 -20.14
CA ALA A 158 -7.83 0.55 -19.71
C ALA A 158 -7.39 1.10 -18.34
N GLY A 159 -7.03 0.22 -17.40
CA GLY A 159 -6.46 0.60 -16.10
C GLY A 159 -5.14 1.36 -16.24
N ILE A 160 -4.23 0.90 -17.10
CA ILE A 160 -2.97 1.60 -17.40
C ILE A 160 -3.26 2.98 -18.03
N ASN A 161 -4.17 3.05 -19.01
CA ASN A 161 -4.57 4.29 -19.65
C ASN A 161 -5.20 5.27 -18.65
N ALA A 162 -5.99 4.78 -17.68
CA ALA A 162 -6.52 5.60 -16.59
C ALA A 162 -5.39 6.22 -15.75
N MET A 163 -4.31 5.50 -15.46
CA MET A 163 -3.14 6.05 -14.76
C MET A 163 -2.44 7.15 -15.55
N PHE A 164 -2.33 7.03 -16.88
CA PHE A 164 -1.85 8.11 -17.75
C PHE A 164 -2.78 9.33 -17.74
N ALA A 165 -4.09 9.10 -17.79
CA ALA A 165 -5.09 10.18 -17.72
C ALA A 165 -5.03 10.92 -16.37
N LEU A 166 -4.83 10.20 -15.26
CA LEU A 166 -4.65 10.78 -13.93
C LEU A 166 -3.39 11.65 -13.85
N LYS A 167 -2.29 11.18 -14.44
CA LYS A 167 -1.06 12.00 -14.53
C LYS A 167 -1.31 13.26 -15.32
N ALA A 168 -1.94 13.17 -16.50
CA ALA A 168 -2.25 14.31 -17.34
C ALA A 168 -3.15 15.32 -16.60
N ALA A 169 -4.24 14.85 -15.99
CA ALA A 169 -5.14 15.68 -15.19
C ALA A 169 -4.41 16.38 -14.02
N ARG A 170 -3.52 15.66 -13.32
CA ARG A 170 -2.72 16.26 -12.25
C ARG A 170 -1.81 17.36 -12.77
N ASP A 171 -1.11 17.09 -13.87
CA ASP A 171 -0.16 18.05 -14.45
C ASP A 171 -0.90 19.31 -14.95
N GLU A 172 -2.06 19.15 -15.55
CA GLU A 172 -2.91 20.25 -16.03
C GLU A 172 -3.52 21.07 -14.87
N LEU A 173 -4.15 20.40 -13.91
CA LEU A 173 -4.79 21.06 -12.77
C LEU A 173 -3.81 21.73 -11.82
N ASN A 174 -2.53 21.34 -11.84
CA ASN A 174 -1.49 21.95 -11.02
C ASN A 174 -0.67 23.03 -11.77
N GLN A 175 -0.89 23.21 -13.07
CA GLN A 175 -0.15 24.17 -13.87
C GLN A 175 -0.49 25.62 -13.44
N GLY A 176 0.54 26.42 -13.13
CA GLY A 176 0.36 27.81 -12.74
C GLY A 176 -0.20 28.06 -11.36
N LEU A 177 -0.45 27.01 -10.56
CA LEU A 177 -0.88 27.17 -9.18
C LEU A 177 0.31 27.38 -8.25
N GLU A 178 0.18 28.32 -7.31
CA GLU A 178 1.10 28.40 -6.18
C GLU A 178 1.00 27.11 -5.34
N ARG A 179 2.11 26.73 -4.71
CA ARG A 179 2.14 25.54 -3.84
C ARG A 179 1.05 25.67 -2.75
N GLY A 180 0.18 24.64 -2.68
CA GLY A 180 -0.89 24.57 -1.68
C GLY A 180 -2.26 25.11 -2.13
N ASN A 181 -2.37 25.81 -3.25
CA ASN A 181 -3.60 26.47 -3.67
C ASN A 181 -4.37 25.67 -4.75
N GLY A 182 -5.04 24.59 -4.36
CA GLY A 182 -5.92 23.85 -5.25
C GLY A 182 -5.22 22.75 -6.07
N GLY A 183 -5.86 22.32 -7.16
CA GLY A 183 -5.36 21.29 -8.06
C GLY A 183 -5.70 19.86 -7.64
N LEU A 184 -4.92 18.90 -8.16
CA LEU A 184 -5.08 17.47 -7.91
C LEU A 184 -3.84 16.89 -7.23
N ARG A 185 -4.05 16.16 -6.14
CA ARG A 185 -3.03 15.35 -5.48
C ARG A 185 -3.40 13.88 -5.57
N LEU A 186 -2.41 13.04 -5.86
CA LEU A 186 -2.57 11.60 -6.03
C LEU A 186 -1.89 10.86 -4.87
N VAL A 187 -2.65 10.00 -4.21
CA VAL A 187 -2.14 9.06 -3.20
C VAL A 187 -2.46 7.66 -3.69
N LEU A 188 -1.44 6.94 -4.14
CA LEU A 188 -1.55 5.57 -4.62
C LEU A 188 -0.95 4.63 -3.60
N THR A 189 -1.68 3.59 -3.25
CA THR A 189 -1.18 2.61 -2.29
C THR A 189 -1.21 1.20 -2.87
N GLY A 190 -0.37 0.32 -2.35
CA GLY A 190 -0.32 -1.06 -2.81
C GLY A 190 0.22 -2.00 -1.75
N SER A 191 -0.33 -3.22 -1.74
CA SER A 191 0.14 -4.32 -0.91
C SER A 191 1.19 -5.16 -1.63
N ASN A 192 1.19 -5.22 -2.95
CA ASN A 192 2.25 -5.78 -3.75
C ASN A 192 3.23 -4.67 -4.16
N ARG A 193 4.37 -4.64 -3.48
CA ARG A 193 5.36 -3.57 -3.64
C ARG A 193 6.02 -3.59 -5.01
N ASP A 194 6.28 -4.77 -5.58
CA ASP A 194 6.90 -4.88 -6.90
C ASP A 194 6.01 -4.35 -8.02
N LYS A 195 4.72 -4.71 -7.99
CA LYS A 195 3.74 -4.19 -8.95
C LYS A 195 3.52 -2.69 -8.79
N LEU A 196 3.45 -2.17 -7.54
CA LEU A 196 3.36 -0.72 -7.31
C LEU A 196 4.63 0.00 -7.80
N ALA A 197 5.80 -0.58 -7.54
CA ALA A 197 7.09 -0.05 -7.99
C ALA A 197 7.18 0.01 -9.53
N HIS A 198 6.52 -0.90 -10.23
CA HIS A 198 6.47 -0.88 -11.70
C HIS A 198 5.90 0.45 -12.22
N LEU A 199 4.87 1.04 -11.58
CA LEU A 199 4.27 2.32 -11.97
C LEU A 199 5.25 3.50 -11.92
N VAL A 200 6.28 3.43 -11.05
CA VAL A 200 7.21 4.55 -10.80
C VAL A 200 8.64 4.30 -11.27
N LEU A 201 9.06 3.03 -11.40
CA LEU A 201 10.44 2.69 -11.77
C LEU A 201 10.61 2.32 -13.26
N ASN A 202 9.53 2.03 -13.98
CA ASN A 202 9.57 1.69 -15.39
C ASN A 202 9.41 2.96 -16.25
N LYS A 203 10.33 3.14 -17.23
CA LYS A 203 10.36 4.33 -18.10
C LYS A 203 9.08 4.56 -18.89
N ASN A 204 8.35 3.49 -19.21
CA ASN A 204 7.13 3.54 -20.01
C ASN A 204 5.86 3.72 -19.14
N GLN A 205 6.01 3.97 -17.84
CA GLN A 205 4.88 4.14 -16.93
C GLN A 205 4.64 5.61 -16.57
N PRO A 206 3.40 5.99 -16.25
CA PRO A 206 3.00 7.40 -16.12
C PRO A 206 3.75 8.15 -15.01
N PHE A 207 4.12 7.47 -13.94
CA PHE A 207 4.75 8.09 -12.78
C PHE A 207 6.26 7.85 -12.70
N TYR A 208 6.89 7.56 -13.84
CA TYR A 208 8.33 7.34 -13.89
C TYR A 208 9.11 8.52 -13.28
N GLY A 209 10.01 8.18 -12.38
CA GLY A 209 10.83 9.16 -11.65
C GLY A 209 10.36 9.44 -10.23
N SER A 210 9.12 9.06 -9.87
CA SER A 210 8.66 9.06 -8.48
C SER A 210 9.34 7.97 -7.65
N SER A 211 9.22 8.06 -6.32
CA SER A 211 9.78 7.08 -5.38
C SER A 211 8.67 6.32 -4.66
N ILE A 212 8.96 5.08 -4.26
CA ILE A 212 8.11 4.32 -3.35
C ILE A 212 8.40 4.74 -1.92
N THR A 213 7.36 5.11 -1.18
CA THR A 213 7.43 5.43 0.24
C THR A 213 6.96 4.22 1.05
N PRO A 214 7.81 3.63 1.92
CA PRO A 214 7.37 2.57 2.81
C PRO A 214 6.31 3.09 3.78
N PHE A 215 5.18 2.39 3.93
CA PHE A 215 4.19 2.71 4.94
C PHE A 215 4.72 2.28 6.32
N PRO A 216 4.80 3.20 7.30
CA PRO A 216 5.34 2.87 8.62
C PRO A 216 4.44 1.86 9.33
N LEU A 217 5.03 0.76 9.82
CA LEU A 217 4.32 -0.22 10.63
C LEU A 217 3.91 0.37 11.98
N LEU A 218 2.91 -0.23 12.61
CA LEU A 218 2.46 0.13 13.95
C LEU A 218 3.55 -0.19 14.99
N GLY A 219 3.85 0.77 15.86
CA GLY A 219 4.90 0.70 16.87
C GLY A 219 4.37 0.36 18.27
N LYS A 220 5.24 0.58 19.28
CA LYS A 220 4.93 0.35 20.69
C LYS A 220 3.77 1.18 21.21
N ASP A 221 3.51 2.35 20.62
CA ASP A 221 2.37 3.19 21.01
C ASP A 221 1.03 2.51 20.70
N PHE A 222 0.97 1.79 19.57
CA PHE A 222 -0.18 0.97 19.24
C PHE A 222 -0.36 -0.17 20.26
N THR A 223 0.69 -0.94 20.55
CA THR A 223 0.59 -2.08 21.47
C THR A 223 0.21 -1.64 22.87
N LYS A 224 0.73 -0.52 23.38
CA LYS A 224 0.32 0.08 24.65
C LYS A 224 -1.16 0.48 24.66
N ALA A 225 -1.62 1.21 23.64
CA ALA A 225 -3.00 1.66 23.54
C ALA A 225 -3.96 0.47 23.37
N TYR A 226 -3.56 -0.53 22.59
CA TYR A 226 -4.36 -1.73 22.37
C TYR A 226 -4.45 -2.58 23.64
N THR A 227 -3.35 -2.74 24.39
CA THR A 227 -3.35 -3.41 25.70
C THR A 227 -4.27 -2.70 26.69
N ALA A 228 -4.20 -1.39 26.79
CA ALA A 228 -5.09 -0.62 27.65
C ALA A 228 -6.56 -0.82 27.26
N HIS A 229 -6.88 -0.82 25.99
CA HIS A 229 -8.22 -1.10 25.49
C HIS A 229 -8.69 -2.51 25.85
N LEU A 230 -7.87 -3.55 25.65
CA LEU A 230 -8.21 -4.93 26.03
C LEU A 230 -8.45 -5.04 27.53
N ASN A 231 -7.54 -4.52 28.33
CA ASN A 231 -7.58 -4.60 29.79
C ASN A 231 -8.77 -3.85 30.39
N SER A 232 -9.31 -2.84 29.69
CA SER A 232 -10.54 -2.15 30.14
C SER A 232 -11.78 -3.06 30.14
N HIS A 233 -11.73 -4.20 29.46
CA HIS A 233 -12.81 -5.20 29.38
C HIS A 233 -12.52 -6.47 30.19
N LEU A 234 -11.36 -6.54 30.88
CA LEU A 234 -10.90 -7.72 31.62
C LEU A 234 -10.84 -7.44 33.13
N ALA A 235 -11.04 -8.50 33.92
CA ALA A 235 -10.83 -8.44 35.36
C ALA A 235 -9.36 -8.13 35.68
N GLN A 236 -9.07 -7.47 36.81
CA GLN A 236 -7.71 -7.10 37.20
C GLN A 236 -6.74 -8.29 37.33
N THR A 237 -7.27 -9.47 37.64
CA THR A 237 -6.51 -10.72 37.72
C THR A 237 -6.13 -11.32 36.37
N ASN A 238 -6.77 -10.88 35.29
CA ASN A 238 -6.66 -11.46 33.95
C ASN A 238 -6.29 -10.40 32.92
N GLN A 239 -5.32 -9.55 33.20
CA GLN A 239 -4.88 -8.49 32.29
C GLN A 239 -3.60 -8.88 31.54
N PHE A 240 -3.54 -8.43 30.28
CA PHE A 240 -2.33 -8.57 29.47
C PHE A 240 -1.27 -7.54 29.87
N SER A 241 0.00 -7.92 29.78
CA SER A 241 1.09 -6.96 29.83
C SER A 241 1.34 -6.36 28.43
N ALA A 242 1.67 -5.06 28.36
CA ALA A 242 2.01 -4.43 27.11
C ALA A 242 3.27 -5.00 26.46
N ALA A 243 4.18 -5.57 27.25
CA ALA A 243 5.38 -6.24 26.78
C ALA A 243 5.06 -7.56 26.07
N ASP A 244 4.14 -8.36 26.62
CA ASP A 244 3.73 -9.62 26.00
C ASP A 244 2.95 -9.38 24.69
N ILE A 245 2.07 -8.38 24.67
CA ILE A 245 1.36 -7.96 23.46
C ILE A 245 2.36 -7.48 22.39
N ASP A 246 3.37 -6.68 22.76
CA ASP A 246 4.38 -6.19 21.79
C ASP A 246 5.24 -7.34 21.27
N ALA A 247 5.65 -8.28 22.12
CA ALA A 247 6.40 -9.46 21.73
C ALA A 247 5.60 -10.38 20.78
N ALA A 248 4.31 -10.62 21.08
CA ALA A 248 3.44 -11.38 20.20
C ALA A 248 3.21 -10.65 18.86
N PHE A 249 3.10 -9.33 18.89
CA PHE A 249 2.93 -8.52 17.70
C PHE A 249 4.16 -8.56 16.78
N ASP A 250 5.37 -8.57 17.35
CA ASP A 250 6.62 -8.77 16.59
C ASP A 250 6.65 -10.15 15.93
N LEU A 251 6.28 -11.22 16.67
CA LEU A 251 6.25 -12.58 16.14
C LEU A 251 5.36 -12.74 14.91
N VAL A 252 4.28 -11.97 14.81
CA VAL A 252 3.35 -12.00 13.66
C VAL A 252 3.63 -10.88 12.62
N GLY A 253 4.84 -10.32 12.62
CA GLY A 253 5.27 -9.33 11.63
C GLY A 253 4.53 -7.99 11.74
N ARG A 254 4.12 -7.58 12.93
CA ARG A 254 3.37 -6.35 13.24
C ARG A 254 2.10 -6.19 12.39
N ARG A 255 1.36 -7.30 12.23
CA ARG A 255 0.08 -7.35 11.51
C ARG A 255 -1.09 -7.31 12.50
N PRO A 256 -1.85 -6.20 12.60
CA PRO A 256 -2.92 -6.04 13.61
C PRO A 256 -4.02 -7.10 13.54
N GLU A 257 -4.34 -7.58 12.34
CA GLU A 257 -5.33 -8.63 12.14
C GLU A 257 -4.89 -9.95 12.78
N MET A 258 -3.61 -10.31 12.59
CA MET A 258 -3.04 -11.53 13.18
C MET A 258 -2.97 -11.44 14.71
N LEU A 259 -2.55 -10.28 15.24
CA LEU A 259 -2.57 -10.06 16.68
C LEU A 259 -3.99 -10.19 17.25
N ARG A 260 -4.99 -9.66 16.56
CA ARG A 260 -6.39 -9.78 16.98
C ARG A 260 -6.87 -11.23 16.99
N ALA A 261 -6.47 -12.03 16.00
CA ALA A 261 -6.81 -13.45 15.94
C ALA A 261 -6.24 -14.19 17.16
N ILE A 262 -4.94 -14.01 17.45
CA ILE A 262 -4.28 -14.62 18.61
C ILE A 262 -4.97 -14.24 19.92
N ILE A 263 -5.30 -12.95 20.09
CA ILE A 263 -5.99 -12.50 21.32
C ILE A 263 -7.39 -13.11 21.41
N GLY A 264 -8.08 -13.29 20.27
CA GLY A 264 -9.36 -13.97 20.23
C GLY A 264 -9.27 -15.42 20.68
N ASP A 265 -8.25 -16.15 20.24
CA ASP A 265 -7.98 -17.54 20.65
C ASP A 265 -7.70 -17.61 22.14
N VAL A 266 -6.79 -16.77 22.65
CA VAL A 266 -6.47 -16.70 24.08
C VAL A 266 -7.67 -16.28 24.93
N ALA A 267 -8.55 -15.42 24.41
CA ALA A 267 -9.75 -15.00 25.13
C ALA A 267 -10.76 -16.12 25.36
N LEU A 268 -10.75 -17.16 24.52
CA LEU A 268 -11.59 -18.37 24.73
C LEU A 268 -11.07 -19.24 25.89
N GLU A 269 -9.77 -19.16 26.19
CA GLU A 269 -9.10 -19.93 27.24
C GLU A 269 -9.02 -19.19 28.59
N LEU A 270 -9.46 -17.92 28.66
CA LEU A 270 -9.35 -17.03 29.84
C LEU A 270 -9.97 -17.61 31.14
N GLY A 271 -10.87 -18.60 31.06
CA GLY A 271 -11.48 -19.22 32.23
C GLY A 271 -10.53 -20.12 33.05
N GLU A 272 -9.41 -20.55 32.44
CA GLU A 272 -8.50 -21.57 33.03
C GLU A 272 -7.06 -21.07 33.22
N ALA A 273 -6.71 -19.87 32.69
CA ALA A 273 -5.33 -19.46 32.51
C ALA A 273 -4.77 -18.58 33.63
N GLY A 274 -3.82 -19.12 34.37
CA GLY A 274 -2.94 -18.38 35.28
C GLY A 274 -1.81 -17.58 34.61
N ASN A 275 -1.59 -17.72 33.28
CA ASN A 275 -0.46 -17.09 32.55
C ASN A 275 -0.81 -16.67 31.12
N LEU A 276 -1.47 -15.53 30.99
CA LEU A 276 -1.88 -14.97 29.69
C LEU A 276 -0.70 -14.68 28.75
N GLY A 277 0.44 -14.27 29.30
CA GLY A 277 1.64 -13.97 28.50
C GLY A 277 2.22 -15.22 27.83
N GLU A 278 2.16 -16.37 28.48
CA GLU A 278 2.63 -17.66 27.94
C GLU A 278 1.66 -18.16 26.85
N LEU A 279 0.36 -18.12 27.10
CA LEU A 279 -0.66 -18.48 26.12
C LEU A 279 -0.54 -17.63 24.86
N LEU A 280 -0.41 -16.31 25.02
CA LEU A 280 -0.25 -15.38 23.91
C LEU A 280 1.00 -15.69 23.07
N ARG A 281 2.12 -16.01 23.74
CA ARG A 281 3.36 -16.38 23.07
C ARG A 281 3.22 -17.70 22.32
N ASN A 282 2.61 -18.71 22.93
CA ASN A 282 2.38 -20.00 22.31
C ASN A 282 1.50 -19.89 21.06
N SER A 283 0.39 -19.16 21.16
CA SER A 283 -0.50 -18.92 20.00
C SER A 283 0.23 -18.14 18.89
N ALA A 284 1.03 -17.13 19.24
CA ALA A 284 1.82 -16.39 18.26
C ALA A 284 2.90 -17.26 17.59
N GLN A 285 3.52 -18.17 18.33
CA GLN A 285 4.50 -19.12 17.80
C GLN A 285 3.83 -20.15 16.88
N MET A 286 2.65 -20.66 17.22
CA MET A 286 1.87 -21.56 16.36
C MET A 286 1.52 -20.90 15.04
N LEU A 287 1.02 -19.66 15.08
CA LEU A 287 0.71 -18.91 13.87
C LEU A 287 1.95 -18.67 13.01
N ARG A 288 3.08 -18.34 13.64
CA ARG A 288 4.37 -18.18 12.94
C ARG A 288 4.84 -19.48 12.32
N ALA A 289 4.68 -20.63 13.02
CA ALA A 289 5.05 -21.93 12.49
C ALA A 289 4.27 -22.27 11.21
N GLY A 290 2.95 -21.98 11.15
CA GLY A 290 2.15 -22.15 9.94
C GLY A 290 2.68 -21.30 8.75
N VAL A 291 3.05 -20.03 9.00
CA VAL A 291 3.67 -19.17 7.97
C VAL A 291 5.01 -19.75 7.52
N TRP A 292 5.77 -20.34 8.42
CA TRP A 292 7.06 -20.96 8.09
C TRP A 292 6.92 -22.22 7.26
N GLU A 293 5.88 -23.01 7.46
CA GLU A 293 5.53 -24.15 6.59
C GLU A 293 5.22 -23.69 5.16
N GLU A 294 4.51 -22.57 5.00
CA GLU A 294 4.27 -21.95 3.70
C GLU A 294 5.59 -21.51 3.04
N TYR A 295 6.51 -20.89 3.80
CA TYR A 295 7.84 -20.52 3.28
C TYR A 295 8.68 -21.72 2.90
N GLU A 296 8.68 -22.79 3.72
CA GLU A 296 9.39 -24.04 3.40
C GLU A 296 8.88 -24.66 2.09
N SER A 297 7.56 -24.72 1.92
CA SER A 297 6.93 -25.21 0.69
C SER A 297 7.32 -24.35 -0.51
N ALA A 298 7.21 -23.03 -0.39
CA ALA A 298 7.58 -22.09 -1.45
C ALA A 298 9.07 -22.20 -1.81
N TYR A 299 9.95 -22.28 -0.81
CA TYR A 299 11.40 -22.42 -1.01
C TYR A 299 11.75 -23.75 -1.70
N ASN A 300 11.11 -24.85 -1.30
CA ASN A 300 11.36 -26.17 -1.89
C ASN A 300 10.94 -26.26 -3.35
N ALA A 301 9.99 -25.43 -3.78
CA ALA A 301 9.61 -25.30 -5.19
C ALA A 301 10.56 -24.43 -6.03
N LEU A 302 11.59 -23.81 -5.41
CA LEU A 302 12.56 -22.96 -6.11
C LEU A 302 13.70 -23.78 -6.73
N THR A 303 14.25 -23.28 -7.85
CA THR A 303 15.51 -23.79 -8.41
C THR A 303 16.70 -23.44 -7.49
N LEU A 304 17.82 -24.13 -7.63
CA LEU A 304 19.03 -23.85 -6.84
C LEU A 304 19.52 -22.40 -7.01
N ALA A 305 19.42 -21.84 -8.23
CA ALA A 305 19.79 -20.45 -8.48
C ALA A 305 18.87 -19.45 -7.75
N GLN A 306 17.57 -19.71 -7.75
CA GLN A 306 16.59 -18.89 -7.01
C GLN A 306 16.82 -18.97 -5.50
N ARG A 307 17.07 -20.17 -4.95
CA ARG A 307 17.40 -20.36 -3.54
C ARG A 307 18.66 -19.59 -3.15
N ALA A 308 19.75 -19.73 -3.93
CA ALA A 308 21.00 -19.03 -3.67
C ALA A 308 20.83 -17.51 -3.67
N VAL A 309 20.11 -16.95 -4.65
CA VAL A 309 19.82 -15.52 -4.70
C VAL A 309 19.02 -15.07 -3.47
N LEU A 310 17.97 -15.82 -3.12
CA LEU A 310 17.09 -15.49 -2.00
C LEU A 310 17.83 -15.52 -0.66
N GLU A 311 18.72 -16.48 -0.45
CA GLU A 311 19.57 -16.60 0.75
C GLU A 311 20.53 -15.41 0.89
N ILE A 312 21.21 -15.03 -0.19
CA ILE A 312 22.11 -13.87 -0.17
C ILE A 312 21.33 -12.56 0.05
N MET A 313 20.11 -12.46 -0.47
CA MET A 313 19.24 -11.32 -0.18
C MET A 313 18.86 -11.25 1.30
N ALA A 314 18.58 -12.39 1.93
CA ALA A 314 18.27 -12.46 3.36
C ALA A 314 19.45 -12.01 4.24
N ASP A 315 20.67 -12.41 3.90
CA ASP A 315 21.90 -12.00 4.60
C ASP A 315 22.14 -10.48 4.47
N ARG A 316 22.01 -9.95 3.24
CA ARG A 316 22.18 -8.51 2.99
C ARG A 316 21.13 -7.65 3.67
N ALA A 317 19.88 -8.14 3.77
CA ALA A 317 18.82 -7.43 4.47
C ALA A 317 19.07 -7.30 5.97
N ASP A 318 19.73 -8.28 6.59
CA ASP A 318 20.14 -8.23 7.98
C ASP A 318 21.24 -7.19 8.23
N ASP A 319 22.19 -7.12 7.32
CA ASP A 319 23.27 -6.12 7.32
C ASP A 319 22.80 -4.70 6.91
N ASN A 320 21.51 -4.48 6.67
CA ASN A 320 20.93 -3.25 6.11
C ASN A 320 21.60 -2.81 4.78
N GLN A 321 22.14 -3.75 4.02
CA GLN A 321 22.78 -3.47 2.73
C GLN A 321 21.80 -3.73 1.56
N PRO A 322 21.78 -2.86 0.53
CA PRO A 322 20.96 -3.11 -0.65
C PRO A 322 21.51 -4.32 -1.42
N PHE A 323 20.60 -5.16 -1.92
CA PHE A 323 20.98 -6.22 -2.83
C PHE A 323 21.16 -5.66 -4.25
N ALA A 324 22.42 -5.48 -4.64
CA ALA A 324 22.84 -5.08 -5.99
C ALA A 324 23.26 -6.35 -6.78
N PRO A 325 22.42 -6.84 -7.70
CA PRO A 325 22.57 -8.18 -8.29
C PRO A 325 23.83 -8.36 -9.15
N PHE A 326 24.32 -7.27 -9.72
CA PHE A 326 25.42 -7.33 -10.72
C PHE A 326 26.76 -6.89 -10.18
N SER A 327 26.90 -6.68 -8.87
CA SER A 327 28.21 -6.45 -8.27
C SER A 327 29.02 -7.75 -8.21
N ASP A 328 30.34 -7.65 -8.42
CA ASP A 328 31.23 -8.81 -8.33
C ASP A 328 31.09 -9.55 -6.99
N ALA A 329 30.93 -8.80 -5.90
CA ALA A 329 30.70 -9.34 -4.57
C ALA A 329 29.42 -10.18 -4.51
N THR A 330 28.33 -9.76 -5.17
CA THR A 330 27.07 -10.52 -5.21
C THR A 330 27.21 -11.78 -6.08
N VAL A 331 27.82 -11.66 -7.26
CA VAL A 331 28.05 -12.81 -8.14
C VAL A 331 28.90 -13.89 -7.42
N LEU A 332 29.94 -13.46 -6.71
CA LEU A 332 30.78 -14.37 -5.93
C LEU A 332 30.02 -15.01 -4.76
N ALA A 333 29.19 -14.25 -4.05
CA ALA A 333 28.38 -14.74 -2.93
C ALA A 333 27.35 -15.77 -3.40
N VAL A 334 26.62 -15.49 -4.50
CA VAL A 334 25.66 -16.42 -5.11
C VAL A 334 26.37 -17.68 -5.58
N GLY A 335 27.59 -17.57 -6.15
CA GLY A 335 28.39 -18.74 -6.53
C GLY A 335 28.77 -19.63 -5.34
N LYS A 336 29.10 -19.04 -4.19
CA LYS A 336 29.37 -19.79 -2.95
C LYS A 336 28.10 -20.48 -2.43
N ALA A 337 26.97 -19.78 -2.43
CA ALA A 337 25.69 -20.34 -2.00
C ALA A 337 25.25 -21.50 -2.93
N LEU A 338 25.44 -21.38 -4.23
CA LEU A 338 25.17 -22.48 -5.16
C LEU A 338 26.02 -23.73 -4.87
N LYS A 339 27.29 -23.55 -4.55
CA LYS A 339 28.17 -24.70 -4.15
C LYS A 339 27.67 -25.35 -2.86
N SER A 340 27.27 -24.58 -1.85
CA SER A 340 26.70 -25.13 -0.61
C SER A 340 25.38 -25.89 -0.84
N LEU A 341 24.62 -25.50 -1.87
CA LEU A 341 23.39 -26.18 -2.31
C LEU A 341 23.64 -27.38 -3.25
N GLY A 342 24.90 -27.74 -3.48
CA GLY A 342 25.27 -28.91 -4.29
C GLY A 342 25.35 -28.65 -5.80
N SER A 343 25.46 -27.39 -6.23
CA SER A 343 25.64 -27.06 -7.67
C SER A 343 27.07 -26.60 -7.96
N GLU A 344 27.68 -27.15 -8.99
CA GLU A 344 29.01 -26.71 -9.48
C GLU A 344 28.93 -25.57 -10.51
N VAL A 345 27.74 -25.09 -10.81
CA VAL A 345 27.52 -24.03 -11.81
C VAL A 345 28.07 -22.69 -11.28
N VAL A 346 28.92 -22.05 -12.06
CA VAL A 346 29.37 -20.68 -11.80
C VAL A 346 28.29 -19.71 -12.35
N PRO A 347 27.62 -18.93 -11.51
CA PRO A 347 26.54 -18.06 -11.98
C PRO A 347 27.11 -16.88 -12.75
N GLY A 348 26.57 -16.61 -13.94
CA GLY A 348 26.73 -15.33 -14.64
C GLY A 348 25.64 -14.33 -14.23
N THR A 349 25.79 -13.08 -14.65
CA THR A 349 24.79 -12.02 -14.42
C THR A 349 23.42 -12.37 -15.01
N GLN A 350 23.37 -13.07 -16.14
CA GLN A 350 22.12 -13.54 -16.75
C GLN A 350 21.37 -14.56 -15.87
N THR A 351 22.10 -15.49 -15.25
CA THR A 351 21.51 -16.50 -14.34
C THR A 351 20.91 -15.82 -13.11
N ILE A 352 21.60 -14.82 -12.55
CA ILE A 352 21.12 -14.06 -11.40
C ILE A 352 19.89 -13.22 -11.80
N GLN A 353 19.91 -12.57 -12.96
CA GLN A 353 18.76 -11.79 -13.46
C GLN A 353 17.53 -12.70 -13.66
N ALA A 354 17.68 -13.83 -14.32
CA ALA A 354 16.58 -14.77 -14.53
C ALA A 354 16.00 -15.31 -13.20
N ALA A 355 16.88 -15.57 -12.21
CA ALA A 355 16.44 -15.97 -10.88
C ALA A 355 15.63 -14.86 -10.19
N ILE A 356 16.10 -13.60 -10.24
CA ILE A 356 15.39 -12.45 -9.68
C ILE A 356 14.03 -12.24 -10.35
N ASP A 357 13.98 -12.27 -11.69
CA ASP A 357 12.73 -12.04 -12.41
C ASP A 357 11.69 -13.10 -12.04
N SER A 358 12.09 -14.37 -11.95
CA SER A 358 11.19 -15.43 -11.50
C SER A 358 10.80 -15.29 -10.02
N LEU A 359 11.69 -14.84 -9.13
CA LEU A 359 11.37 -14.56 -7.73
C LEU A 359 10.39 -13.39 -7.59
N ARG A 360 10.46 -12.39 -8.47
CA ARG A 360 9.50 -11.27 -8.54
C ARG A 360 8.12 -11.75 -9.01
N GLU A 361 8.06 -12.62 -10.04
CA GLU A 361 6.80 -13.24 -10.48
C GLU A 361 6.14 -14.06 -9.37
N LYS A 362 6.94 -14.70 -8.52
CA LYS A 362 6.48 -15.45 -7.34
C LYS A 362 6.16 -14.55 -6.11
N GLU A 363 6.28 -13.24 -6.25
CA GLU A 363 6.03 -12.25 -5.19
C GLU A 363 6.90 -12.46 -3.94
N LEU A 364 8.11 -13.02 -4.07
CA LEU A 364 9.09 -13.20 -2.98
C LEU A 364 10.09 -12.04 -2.89
N VAL A 365 10.30 -11.34 -3.99
CA VAL A 365 11.27 -10.26 -4.15
C VAL A 365 10.62 -9.09 -4.90
N TRP A 366 11.02 -7.87 -4.58
CA TRP A 366 10.55 -6.68 -5.27
C TRP A 366 11.72 -5.74 -5.62
N LYS A 367 11.51 -4.90 -6.63
CA LYS A 367 12.47 -3.88 -7.03
C LYS A 367 12.31 -2.65 -6.16
N SER A 368 13.19 -2.48 -5.17
CA SER A 368 13.08 -1.41 -4.16
C SER A 368 13.52 -0.03 -4.65
N SER A 369 14.45 -0.01 -5.62
CA SER A 369 14.94 1.21 -6.27
C SER A 369 15.63 0.87 -7.59
N ARG A 370 16.20 1.88 -8.26
CA ARG A 370 17.02 1.64 -9.47
C ARG A 370 18.24 0.79 -9.12
N GLY A 371 18.30 -0.42 -9.67
CA GLY A 371 19.42 -1.35 -9.50
C GLY A 371 19.46 -2.09 -8.17
N ALA A 372 18.46 -1.94 -7.30
CA ALA A 372 18.38 -2.65 -6.02
C ALA A 372 17.08 -3.43 -5.87
N TYR A 373 17.18 -4.57 -5.19
CA TYR A 373 16.07 -5.46 -4.89
C TYR A 373 16.01 -5.76 -3.39
N ALA A 374 14.84 -6.14 -2.90
CA ALA A 374 14.61 -6.49 -1.51
C ALA A 374 13.60 -7.65 -1.41
N LEU A 375 13.60 -8.34 -0.27
CA LEU A 375 12.58 -9.35 0.03
C LEU A 375 11.20 -8.69 0.19
N GLU A 376 10.16 -9.35 -0.31
CA GLU A 376 8.78 -8.88 -0.15
C GLU A 376 8.33 -8.97 1.32
N ASP A 377 8.74 -10.00 2.04
CA ASP A 377 8.47 -10.17 3.46
C ASP A 377 9.76 -10.28 4.28
N LYS A 378 9.90 -9.45 5.33
CA LYS A 378 11.03 -9.53 6.26
C LYS A 378 11.04 -10.84 7.03
N ALA A 379 9.86 -11.39 7.35
CA ALA A 379 9.74 -12.67 8.04
C ALA A 379 10.31 -13.84 7.21
N LEU A 380 10.23 -13.77 5.88
CA LEU A 380 10.91 -14.72 4.99
C LEU A 380 12.43 -14.66 5.16
N GLY A 381 13.01 -13.46 5.31
CA GLY A 381 14.45 -13.29 5.57
C GLY A 381 14.87 -13.88 6.91
N GLU A 382 14.08 -13.68 7.95
CA GLU A 382 14.32 -14.25 9.28
C GLU A 382 14.25 -15.78 9.22
N TRP A 383 13.21 -16.33 8.58
CA TRP A 383 13.07 -17.77 8.40
C TRP A 383 14.25 -18.39 7.62
N LEU A 384 14.70 -17.76 6.53
CA LEU A 384 15.84 -18.24 5.73
C LEU A 384 17.14 -18.32 6.55
N ARG A 385 17.39 -17.35 7.43
CA ARG A 385 18.57 -17.35 8.32
C ARG A 385 18.47 -18.45 9.38
N GLN A 386 17.31 -18.58 10.02
CA GLN A 386 17.11 -19.62 11.07
C GLN A 386 17.16 -21.04 10.49
N ARG A 387 16.71 -21.23 9.27
CA ARG A 387 16.78 -22.54 8.58
C ARG A 387 18.22 -23.02 8.36
N ARG A 388 19.20 -22.10 8.25
CA ARG A 388 20.61 -22.40 8.00
C ARG A 388 21.45 -22.46 9.27
N SER A 389 20.97 -21.93 10.38
CA SER A 389 21.63 -22.01 11.71
C SER A 389 21.34 -23.35 12.38
#